data_7216890a5f18475cea378945e066958f
#
_entry.id   7216890a5f18475cea378945e066958f
#
_cell.length_a   1.000
_cell.length_b   1.000
_cell.length_c   1.000
_cell.angle_alpha   90.00
_cell.angle_beta   90.00
_cell.angle_gamma   90.00
#
_symmetry.space_group_name_H-M   'P 1'
#
loop_
_entity.id
_entity.type
_entity.pdbx_description
1 polymer ?
#
loop_
_entity_poly.entity_id
_entity_poly.type
_entity_poly.pdbx_seq_one_letter_code
_entity_poly.pdbx_strand_id
1 'polypeptide(L)'
;LSHTDSLTFAHADTLRFKVLTANVIKNSFRLHKNYLTIDKGSNDGVKQDMGVVSPQGIVGIVENTSGRFATVQSVLNTKSALNAMIKRTRHFGSLHWDAQSLNKVQLLEVPNIAPIQYGDTIVTGGMSNIFPKGIPIGKIVHYEKSQHDNTYIIDVQLFTDMSNLDYVYIIEDTDRTAVKAIEKQDSK
;
A
#
# COMPACT_ATOMS: atom_id res chain seq x y z
N LEU A 1 -27.29 7.39 10.89
CA LEU A 1 -26.15 7.43 11.84
C LEU A 1 -24.89 7.17 11.05
N SER A 2 -24.17 8.24 10.74
CA SER A 2 -22.89 8.20 10.02
C SER A 2 -21.81 7.66 10.96
N HIS A 3 -21.32 6.45 10.70
CA HIS A 3 -20.07 5.99 11.27
C HIS A 3 -18.92 6.73 10.61
N THR A 4 -18.43 7.76 11.27
CA THR A 4 -17.11 8.36 11.00
C THR A 4 -16.10 7.51 11.72
N ASP A 5 -15.68 6.39 11.11
CA ASP A 5 -14.50 5.67 11.56
C ASP A 5 -13.28 6.51 11.17
N SER A 6 -12.75 7.21 12.16
CA SER A 6 -11.56 8.04 12.00
C SER A 6 -10.32 7.16 11.88
N LEU A 7 -9.82 7.01 10.65
CA LEU A 7 -8.41 6.65 10.43
C LEU A 7 -7.57 7.78 11.04
N THR A 8 -6.90 7.51 12.14
CA THR A 8 -6.04 8.48 12.81
C THR A 8 -4.72 8.60 12.05
N PHE A 9 -4.66 9.54 11.10
CA PHE A 9 -3.40 10.00 10.51
C PHE A 9 -2.70 10.96 11.50
N ALA A 10 -1.36 10.97 11.50
CA ALA A 10 -0.61 11.95 12.29
C ALA A 10 -1.06 13.38 11.91
N HIS A 11 -1.24 14.23 12.91
CA HIS A 11 -1.94 15.54 12.84
C HIS A 11 -1.52 16.51 11.71
N ALA A 12 -0.33 16.34 11.12
CA ALA A 12 0.16 17.22 10.06
C ALA A 12 -0.34 16.85 8.64
N ASP A 13 -0.77 15.62 8.42
CA ASP A 13 -1.13 15.13 7.08
C ASP A 13 -2.65 15.07 6.82
N THR A 14 -3.48 15.33 7.83
CA THR A 14 -4.95 15.16 7.74
C THR A 14 -5.62 16.10 6.75
N LEU A 15 -5.04 17.27 6.47
CA LEU A 15 -5.58 18.25 5.50
C LEU A 15 -5.20 17.89 4.04
N ARG A 16 -4.14 17.10 3.86
CA ARG A 16 -3.62 16.70 2.55
C ARG A 16 -4.35 15.49 1.95
N PHE A 17 -4.93 14.64 2.79
CA PHE A 17 -5.54 13.39 2.33
C PHE A 17 -7.05 13.39 2.55
N LYS A 18 -7.79 13.09 1.49
CA LYS A 18 -9.22 12.80 1.53
C LYS A 18 -9.45 11.31 1.50
N VAL A 19 -10.48 10.84 2.20
CA VAL A 19 -10.83 9.43 2.32
C VAL A 19 -12.26 9.20 1.84
N LEU A 20 -12.42 8.20 0.96
CA LEU A 20 -13.72 7.75 0.45
C LEU A 20 -13.90 6.27 0.78
N THR A 21 -15.04 5.89 1.36
CA THR A 21 -15.38 4.50 1.63
C THR A 21 -16.00 3.84 0.40
N ALA A 22 -15.60 2.60 0.11
CA ALA A 22 -16.16 1.77 -0.96
C ALA A 22 -16.36 0.34 -0.50
N ASN A 23 -17.40 -0.33 -1.03
CA ASN A 23 -17.60 -1.76 -0.83
C ASN A 23 -16.81 -2.57 -1.87
N VAL A 24 -16.29 -3.71 -1.44
CA VAL A 24 -15.63 -4.67 -2.32
C VAL A 24 -16.69 -5.57 -2.94
N ILE A 25 -16.87 -5.48 -4.28
CA ILE A 25 -17.86 -6.28 -5.00
C ILE A 25 -17.25 -7.58 -5.53
N LYS A 26 -15.95 -7.56 -5.82
CA LYS A 26 -15.20 -8.73 -6.32
C LYS A 26 -13.78 -8.66 -5.80
N ASN A 27 -13.25 -9.80 -5.39
CA ASN A 27 -11.89 -9.92 -4.89
C ASN A 27 -11.24 -11.21 -5.43
N SER A 28 -10.13 -11.07 -6.16
CA SER A 28 -9.27 -12.19 -6.51
C SER A 28 -8.01 -12.17 -5.63
N PHE A 29 -7.60 -13.32 -5.13
CA PHE A 29 -6.43 -13.45 -4.24
C PHE A 29 -5.64 -14.76 -4.46
N ARG A 30 -6.04 -15.59 -5.45
CA ARG A 30 -5.40 -16.90 -5.75
C ARG A 30 -4.72 -16.95 -7.11
N LEU A 31 -4.61 -15.81 -7.78
CA LEU A 31 -3.96 -15.67 -9.08
C LEU A 31 -2.57 -15.04 -8.89
N HIS A 32 -1.73 -15.03 -9.91
CA HIS A 32 -0.48 -14.26 -9.92
C HIS A 32 -0.74 -12.75 -10.04
N LYS A 33 -1.84 -12.37 -10.69
CA LYS A 33 -2.29 -11.00 -10.87
C LYS A 33 -3.67 -10.85 -10.26
N ASN A 34 -3.71 -10.36 -9.03
CA ASN A 34 -4.95 -10.22 -8.28
C ASN A 34 -5.46 -8.78 -8.31
N TYR A 35 -6.78 -8.66 -8.45
CA TYR A 35 -7.50 -7.39 -8.49
C TYR A 35 -8.75 -7.46 -7.62
N LEU A 36 -9.12 -6.30 -7.07
CA LEU A 36 -10.44 -6.08 -6.48
C LEU A 36 -11.27 -5.20 -7.42
N THR A 37 -12.59 -5.36 -7.35
CA THR A 37 -13.54 -4.40 -7.93
C THR A 37 -14.32 -3.75 -6.79
N ILE A 38 -14.41 -2.43 -6.81
CA ILE A 38 -15.10 -1.63 -5.79
C ILE A 38 -16.26 -0.84 -6.42
N ASP A 39 -17.27 -0.53 -5.61
CA ASP A 39 -18.53 0.15 -6.02
C ASP A 39 -18.41 1.68 -6.07
N LYS A 40 -17.20 2.19 -6.22
CA LYS A 40 -16.90 3.61 -6.42
C LYS A 40 -16.03 3.79 -7.66
N GLY A 41 -16.34 4.80 -8.44
CA GLY A 41 -15.67 5.07 -9.70
C GLY A 41 -15.40 6.55 -9.95
N SER A 42 -15.20 6.92 -11.21
CA SER A 42 -14.88 8.30 -11.58
C SER A 42 -15.99 9.30 -11.24
N ASN A 43 -17.26 8.89 -11.20
CA ASN A 43 -18.37 9.73 -10.74
C ASN A 43 -18.29 10.09 -9.26
N ASP A 44 -17.59 9.28 -8.46
CA ASP A 44 -17.34 9.49 -7.04
C ASP A 44 -16.00 10.20 -6.78
N GLY A 45 -15.27 10.57 -7.83
CA GLY A 45 -13.94 11.20 -7.74
C GLY A 45 -12.77 10.22 -7.66
N VAL A 46 -13.00 8.90 -7.84
CA VAL A 46 -11.93 7.91 -7.86
C VAL A 46 -11.09 8.06 -9.13
N LYS A 47 -9.78 8.08 -8.96
CA LYS A 47 -8.78 8.24 -10.04
C LYS A 47 -7.74 7.13 -9.96
N GLN A 48 -7.11 6.87 -11.09
CA GLN A 48 -5.94 5.98 -11.16
C GLN A 48 -4.84 6.40 -10.17
N ASP A 49 -4.14 5.42 -9.64
CA ASP A 49 -3.07 5.57 -8.66
C ASP A 49 -3.50 6.12 -7.28
N MET A 50 -4.76 6.15 -6.94
CA MET A 50 -5.18 6.37 -5.56
C MET A 50 -4.87 5.14 -4.71
N GLY A 51 -4.39 5.34 -3.48
CA GLY A 51 -4.14 4.27 -2.53
C GLY A 51 -5.43 3.69 -1.96
N VAL A 52 -5.45 2.40 -1.71
CA VAL A 52 -6.58 1.68 -1.13
C VAL A 52 -6.11 0.94 0.12
N VAL A 53 -6.81 1.15 1.23
CA VAL A 53 -6.48 0.56 2.54
C VAL A 53 -7.72 -0.08 3.18
N SER A 54 -7.47 -1.02 4.07
CA SER A 54 -8.46 -1.55 5.03
C SER A 54 -8.25 -0.90 6.40
N PRO A 55 -9.12 -1.15 7.39
CA PRO A 55 -8.85 -0.74 8.77
C PRO A 55 -7.54 -1.29 9.37
N GLN A 56 -7.04 -2.42 8.83
CA GLN A 56 -5.81 -3.08 9.31
C GLN A 56 -4.54 -2.61 8.59
N GLY A 57 -4.66 -2.10 7.35
CA GLY A 57 -3.49 -1.68 6.58
C GLY A 57 -3.73 -1.63 5.08
N ILE A 58 -2.66 -1.66 4.31
CA ILE A 58 -2.73 -1.53 2.85
C ILE A 58 -3.50 -2.69 2.21
N VAL A 59 -4.17 -2.35 1.09
CA VAL A 59 -4.88 -3.30 0.22
C VAL A 59 -4.31 -3.27 -1.20
N GLY A 60 -4.10 -2.10 -1.78
CA GLY A 60 -3.62 -1.97 -3.13
C GLY A 60 -3.69 -0.53 -3.68
N ILE A 61 -3.68 -0.43 -5.01
CA ILE A 61 -3.70 0.85 -5.73
C ILE A 61 -4.76 0.78 -6.83
N VAL A 62 -5.55 1.85 -7.00
CA VAL A 62 -6.52 1.97 -8.09
C VAL A 62 -5.79 1.91 -9.44
N GLU A 63 -6.16 0.94 -10.29
CA GLU A 63 -5.57 0.77 -11.62
C GLU A 63 -6.43 1.40 -12.71
N ASN A 64 -7.73 1.07 -12.73
CA ASN A 64 -8.66 1.60 -13.73
C ASN A 64 -9.96 2.06 -13.07
N THR A 65 -10.63 3.01 -13.70
CA THR A 65 -11.93 3.52 -13.26
C THR A 65 -12.93 3.54 -14.40
N SER A 66 -14.19 3.27 -14.08
CA SER A 66 -15.35 3.58 -14.89
C SER A 66 -16.26 4.53 -14.11
N GLY A 67 -17.39 4.94 -14.67
CA GLY A 67 -18.29 5.87 -13.98
C GLY A 67 -18.67 5.43 -12.57
N ARG A 68 -19.06 4.16 -12.40
CA ARG A 68 -19.59 3.61 -11.14
C ARG A 68 -18.63 2.71 -10.38
N PHE A 69 -17.57 2.19 -11.02
CA PHE A 69 -16.71 1.16 -10.47
C PHE A 69 -15.25 1.48 -10.70
N ALA A 70 -14.39 0.91 -9.89
CA ALA A 70 -12.95 0.91 -10.13
C ALA A 70 -12.36 -0.47 -9.88
N THR A 71 -11.25 -0.75 -10.54
CA THR A 71 -10.40 -1.91 -10.26
C THR A 71 -9.17 -1.48 -9.47
N VAL A 72 -8.83 -2.27 -8.47
CA VAL A 72 -7.69 -2.05 -7.58
C VAL A 72 -6.69 -3.17 -7.80
N GLN A 73 -5.46 -2.84 -8.16
CA GLN A 73 -4.36 -3.79 -8.15
C GLN A 73 -4.04 -4.14 -6.71
N SER A 74 -4.23 -5.40 -6.36
CA SER A 74 -3.97 -5.91 -5.01
C SER A 74 -2.47 -5.85 -4.67
N VAL A 75 -2.16 -5.71 -3.40
CA VAL A 75 -0.79 -5.91 -2.89
C VAL A 75 -0.31 -7.35 -3.17
N LEU A 76 -1.25 -8.32 -3.26
CA LEU A 76 -0.99 -9.69 -3.73
C LEU A 76 -1.03 -9.78 -5.26
N ASN A 77 -0.15 -9.03 -5.92
CA ASN A 77 0.00 -9.01 -7.37
C ASN A 77 1.50 -9.00 -7.68
N THR A 78 1.96 -9.89 -8.54
CA THR A 78 3.40 -10.00 -8.88
C THR A 78 3.96 -8.77 -9.59
N LYS A 79 3.11 -7.89 -10.07
CA LYS A 79 3.49 -6.58 -10.61
C LYS A 79 3.55 -5.47 -9.55
N SER A 80 3.07 -5.74 -8.33
CA SER A 80 3.04 -4.75 -7.26
C SER A 80 4.46 -4.46 -6.77
N ALA A 81 4.80 -3.18 -6.71
CA ALA A 81 6.03 -2.68 -6.11
C ALA A 81 5.69 -1.41 -5.34
N LEU A 82 5.77 -1.46 -4.02
CA LEU A 82 5.38 -0.36 -3.15
C LEU A 82 6.57 0.08 -2.30
N ASN A 83 6.75 1.39 -2.16
CA ASN A 83 7.73 1.93 -1.22
C ASN A 83 7.25 1.69 0.21
N ALA A 84 8.06 0.99 0.98
CA ALA A 84 7.79 0.66 2.37
C ALA A 84 8.98 0.98 3.26
N MET A 85 8.76 1.01 4.57
CA MET A 85 9.76 1.39 5.55
C MET A 85 9.60 0.55 6.81
N ILE A 86 10.71 0.15 7.40
CA ILE A 86 10.74 -0.42 8.75
C ILE A 86 10.52 0.72 9.74
N LYS A 87 9.42 0.69 10.48
CA LYS A 87 8.99 1.79 11.35
C LYS A 87 10.04 2.18 12.39
N ARG A 88 10.67 1.19 13.04
CA ARG A 88 11.64 1.41 14.12
C ARG A 88 12.97 1.97 13.62
N THR A 89 13.54 1.36 12.58
CA THR A 89 14.88 1.70 12.08
C THR A 89 14.86 2.76 10.99
N ARG A 90 13.69 3.04 10.40
CA ARG A 90 13.45 3.99 9.30
C ARG A 90 14.21 3.65 8.00
N HIS A 91 14.62 2.42 7.82
CA HIS A 91 15.17 1.94 6.56
C HIS A 91 14.07 1.63 5.56
N PHE A 92 14.26 2.07 4.34
CA PHE A 92 13.31 1.89 3.24
C PHE A 92 13.63 0.63 2.45
N GLY A 93 12.62 0.10 1.78
CA GLY A 93 12.72 -0.98 0.84
C GLY A 93 11.55 -0.98 -0.13
N SER A 94 11.57 -1.94 -1.04
CA SER A 94 10.53 -2.18 -2.02
C SER A 94 9.73 -3.43 -1.65
N LEU A 95 8.42 -3.27 -1.52
CA LEU A 95 7.50 -4.36 -1.15
C LEU A 95 7.02 -5.07 -2.42
N HIS A 96 7.21 -6.38 -2.46
CA HIS A 96 6.83 -7.26 -3.57
C HIS A 96 6.08 -8.49 -3.08
N TRP A 97 5.35 -9.12 -3.96
CA TRP A 97 4.71 -10.41 -3.71
C TRP A 97 5.23 -11.47 -4.68
N ASP A 98 5.68 -12.60 -4.12
CA ASP A 98 6.27 -13.73 -4.85
C ASP A 98 5.26 -14.82 -5.25
N ALA A 99 3.98 -14.60 -4.97
CA ALA A 99 2.88 -15.54 -5.21
C ALA A 99 2.98 -16.87 -4.41
N GLN A 100 3.81 -16.94 -3.38
CA GLN A 100 3.95 -18.16 -2.56
C GLN A 100 2.95 -18.22 -1.40
N SER A 101 2.49 -17.10 -0.90
CA SER A 101 1.62 -17.05 0.28
C SER A 101 0.58 -15.93 0.16
N LEU A 102 -0.64 -16.19 0.61
CA LEU A 102 -1.74 -15.20 0.61
C LEU A 102 -1.65 -14.17 1.74
N ASN A 103 -0.77 -14.37 2.70
CA ASN A 103 -0.63 -13.52 3.87
C ASN A 103 0.79 -12.98 4.07
N LYS A 104 1.71 -13.25 3.15
CA LYS A 104 3.10 -12.76 3.20
C LYS A 104 3.49 -12.07 1.91
N VAL A 105 4.26 -11.02 2.06
CA VAL A 105 4.94 -10.28 0.98
C VAL A 105 6.42 -10.14 1.36
N GLN A 106 7.26 -9.78 0.38
CA GLN A 106 8.69 -9.58 0.58
C GLN A 106 9.01 -8.10 0.61
N LEU A 107 9.82 -7.66 1.58
CA LEU A 107 10.48 -6.37 1.56
C LEU A 107 11.93 -6.57 1.12
N LEU A 108 12.28 -6.02 -0.02
CA LEU A 108 13.58 -6.12 -0.69
C LEU A 108 14.33 -4.78 -0.62
N GLU A 109 15.61 -4.79 -1.00
CA GLU A 109 16.46 -3.60 -1.10
C GLU A 109 16.78 -2.92 0.24
N VAL A 110 16.50 -3.56 1.37
CA VAL A 110 16.90 -3.05 2.68
C VAL A 110 18.38 -3.40 2.92
N PRO A 111 19.27 -2.41 3.19
CA PRO A 111 20.69 -2.68 3.42
C PRO A 111 20.91 -3.67 4.58
N ASN A 112 21.82 -4.64 4.41
CA ASN A 112 22.07 -5.68 5.41
C ASN A 112 22.80 -5.19 6.67
N ILE A 113 23.13 -3.91 6.75
CA ILE A 113 23.62 -3.23 7.97
C ILE A 113 22.45 -2.70 8.83
N ALA A 114 21.22 -2.69 8.33
CA ALA A 114 20.05 -2.24 9.08
C ALA A 114 19.84 -3.15 10.31
N PRO A 115 19.67 -2.59 11.52
CA PRO A 115 19.48 -3.38 12.74
C PRO A 115 18.03 -3.87 12.87
N ILE A 116 17.62 -4.76 11.95
CA ILE A 116 16.26 -5.32 11.89
C ILE A 116 16.06 -6.42 12.94
N GLN A 117 14.81 -6.61 13.35
CA GLN A 117 14.42 -7.61 14.33
C GLN A 117 13.11 -8.30 13.90
N TYR A 118 12.92 -9.55 14.33
CA TYR A 118 11.62 -10.22 14.23
C TYR A 118 10.53 -9.40 14.93
N GLY A 119 9.37 -9.28 14.29
CA GLY A 119 8.25 -8.50 14.81
C GLY A 119 8.32 -6.99 14.52
N ASP A 120 9.40 -6.48 13.91
CA ASP A 120 9.44 -5.08 13.45
C ASP A 120 8.27 -4.79 12.52
N THR A 121 7.57 -3.67 12.76
CA THR A 121 6.44 -3.22 11.96
C THR A 121 6.92 -2.57 10.67
N ILE A 122 6.31 -2.98 9.55
CA ILE A 122 6.49 -2.38 8.24
C ILE A 122 5.32 -1.45 7.97
N VAL A 123 5.63 -0.26 7.48
CA VAL A 123 4.66 0.79 7.15
C VAL A 123 4.97 1.39 5.76
N THR A 124 4.01 2.13 5.19
CA THR A 124 4.26 2.89 3.96
C THR A 124 5.34 3.94 4.18
N GLY A 125 6.23 4.09 3.21
CA GLY A 125 7.39 4.98 3.30
C GLY A 125 7.07 6.46 3.06
N GLY A 126 5.97 6.76 2.37
CA GLY A 126 5.57 8.13 2.02
C GLY A 126 6.35 8.77 0.87
N MET A 127 7.21 8.00 0.18
CA MET A 127 7.98 8.49 -0.97
C MET A 127 7.18 8.51 -2.28
N SER A 128 6.10 7.74 -2.36
CA SER A 128 5.13 7.83 -3.45
C SER A 128 3.96 8.68 -2.99
N ASN A 129 3.45 9.56 -3.84
CA ASN A 129 2.25 10.37 -3.55
C ASN A 129 0.96 9.52 -3.65
N ILE A 130 1.02 8.25 -3.25
CA ILE A 130 -0.08 7.28 -3.29
C ILE A 130 -0.62 7.08 -1.89
N PHE A 131 0.27 6.87 -0.92
CA PHE A 131 -0.08 6.65 0.48
C PHE A 131 0.56 7.69 1.39
N PRO A 132 -0.14 8.14 2.43
CA PRO A 132 0.50 8.81 3.55
C PRO A 132 1.60 7.93 4.14
N LYS A 133 2.64 8.54 4.69
CA LYS A 133 3.65 7.82 5.45
C LYS A 133 3.06 7.20 6.70
N GLY A 134 3.43 5.95 6.99
CA GLY A 134 3.12 5.31 8.26
C GLY A 134 1.86 4.44 8.27
N ILE A 135 1.20 4.22 7.10
CA ILE A 135 0.09 3.25 7.04
C ILE A 135 0.64 1.84 7.29
N PRO A 136 0.02 1.07 8.19
CA PRO A 136 0.46 -0.29 8.50
C PRO A 136 0.44 -1.21 7.27
N ILE A 137 1.44 -2.07 7.16
CA ILE A 137 1.53 -3.11 6.13
C ILE A 137 1.53 -4.49 6.80
N GLY A 138 2.47 -4.71 7.71
CA GLY A 138 2.64 -5.99 8.36
C GLY A 138 3.82 -5.98 9.34
N LYS A 139 4.28 -7.17 9.69
CA LYS A 139 5.42 -7.38 10.61
C LYS A 139 6.42 -8.36 10.02
N ILE A 140 7.70 -8.18 10.35
CA ILE A 140 8.78 -9.10 9.96
C ILE A 140 8.57 -10.44 10.65
N VAL A 141 8.49 -11.52 9.87
CA VAL A 141 8.38 -12.90 10.38
C VAL A 141 9.59 -13.76 10.02
N HIS A 142 10.32 -13.39 8.98
CA HIS A 142 11.57 -14.03 8.59
C HIS A 142 12.44 -13.03 7.84
N TYR A 143 13.75 -13.18 7.90
CA TYR A 143 14.70 -12.45 7.06
C TYR A 143 16.00 -13.21 6.89
N GLU A 144 16.65 -13.02 5.76
CA GLU A 144 17.96 -13.55 5.42
C GLU A 144 18.77 -12.54 4.63
N LYS A 145 20.09 -12.70 4.62
CA LYS A 145 20.97 -11.87 3.78
C LYS A 145 20.90 -12.37 2.33
N SER A 146 20.74 -11.46 1.39
CA SER A 146 20.86 -11.78 -0.02
C SER A 146 22.26 -12.31 -0.33
N GLN A 147 22.33 -13.32 -1.22
CA GLN A 147 23.59 -13.89 -1.69
C GLN A 147 24.20 -13.09 -2.86
N HIS A 148 23.46 -12.15 -3.42
CA HIS A 148 23.82 -11.45 -4.66
C HIS A 148 24.21 -9.99 -4.44
N ASP A 149 23.75 -9.41 -3.33
CA ASP A 149 24.00 -8.01 -2.98
C ASP A 149 24.08 -7.82 -1.45
N ASN A 150 24.33 -6.58 -1.02
CA ASN A 150 24.44 -6.25 0.41
C ASN A 150 23.09 -5.85 1.01
N THR A 151 22.02 -6.61 0.68
CA THR A 151 20.68 -6.36 1.20
C THR A 151 20.11 -7.55 1.96
N TYR A 152 18.96 -7.34 2.60
CA TYR A 152 18.12 -8.39 3.15
C TYR A 152 17.00 -8.78 2.18
N ILE A 153 16.58 -10.04 2.25
CA ILE A 153 15.28 -10.54 1.78
C ILE A 153 14.42 -10.72 3.04
N ILE A 154 13.34 -9.99 3.16
CA ILE A 154 12.53 -9.94 4.39
C ILE A 154 11.11 -10.39 4.10
N ASP A 155 10.64 -11.44 4.79
CA ASP A 155 9.25 -11.86 4.76
C ASP A 155 8.42 -11.03 5.75
N VAL A 156 7.38 -10.40 5.22
CA VAL A 156 6.45 -9.55 5.96
C VAL A 156 5.07 -10.20 5.98
N GLN A 157 4.59 -10.54 7.16
CA GLN A 157 3.22 -11.01 7.35
C GLN A 157 2.27 -9.80 7.34
N LEU A 158 1.33 -9.79 6.41
CA LEU A 158 0.34 -8.72 6.28
C LEU A 158 -0.58 -8.65 7.51
N PHE A 159 -0.96 -7.43 7.91
CA PHE A 159 -2.01 -7.21 8.90
C PHE A 159 -3.41 -7.36 8.29
N THR A 160 -3.56 -7.00 7.01
CA THR A 160 -4.82 -7.14 6.28
C THR A 160 -5.03 -8.58 5.84
N ASP A 161 -6.20 -9.14 6.16
CA ASP A 161 -6.64 -10.40 5.56
C ASP A 161 -7.18 -10.14 4.15
N MET A 162 -6.34 -10.37 3.15
CA MET A 162 -6.67 -10.14 1.74
C MET A 162 -7.73 -11.09 1.19
N SER A 163 -8.04 -12.18 1.89
CA SER A 163 -9.10 -13.13 1.50
C SER A 163 -10.49 -12.76 2.01
N ASN A 164 -10.57 -11.81 2.94
CA ASN A 164 -11.81 -11.41 3.62
C ASN A 164 -11.92 -9.88 3.68
N LEU A 165 -12.13 -9.24 2.54
CA LEU A 165 -12.32 -7.81 2.40
C LEU A 165 -13.77 -7.51 2.07
N ASP A 166 -14.46 -6.77 2.93
CA ASP A 166 -15.86 -6.34 2.78
C ASP A 166 -15.92 -4.89 2.28
N TYR A 167 -15.24 -3.98 2.95
CA TYR A 167 -15.13 -2.58 2.57
C TYR A 167 -13.69 -2.08 2.67
N VAL A 168 -13.39 -1.01 1.92
CA VAL A 168 -12.07 -0.39 1.86
C VAL A 168 -12.21 1.13 1.89
N TYR A 169 -11.10 1.79 2.17
CA TYR A 169 -10.96 3.24 2.08
C TYR A 169 -10.04 3.59 0.92
N ILE A 170 -10.49 4.51 0.07
CA ILE A 170 -9.70 5.09 -1.02
C ILE A 170 -9.11 6.39 -0.53
N ILE A 171 -7.81 6.58 -0.70
CA ILE A 171 -7.08 7.76 -0.23
C ILE A 171 -6.69 8.63 -1.43
N GLU A 172 -7.11 9.90 -1.42
CA GLU A 172 -6.68 10.92 -2.38
C GLU A 172 -5.67 11.86 -1.71
N ASP A 173 -4.46 11.94 -2.28
CA ASP A 173 -3.49 13.00 -1.97
C ASP A 173 -3.87 14.25 -2.78
N THR A 174 -4.35 15.29 -2.11
CA THR A 174 -4.81 16.54 -2.77
C THR A 174 -3.66 17.33 -3.40
N ASP A 175 -2.43 17.14 -2.92
CA ASP A 175 -1.24 17.85 -3.43
C ASP A 175 -0.53 17.10 -4.56
N ARG A 176 -0.99 15.90 -4.89
CA ARG A 176 -0.36 15.02 -5.89
C ARG A 176 -0.13 15.70 -7.24
N THR A 177 -1.10 16.49 -7.72
CA THR A 177 -1.01 17.19 -9.00
C THR A 177 0.09 18.24 -8.97
N ALA A 178 0.21 18.99 -7.88
CA ALA A 178 1.23 20.02 -7.69
C ALA A 178 2.65 19.40 -7.60
N VAL A 179 2.79 18.30 -6.86
CA VAL A 179 4.06 17.59 -6.71
C VAL A 179 4.51 17.00 -8.05
N LYS A 180 3.63 16.33 -8.78
CA LYS A 180 3.94 15.80 -10.13
C LYS A 180 4.32 16.88 -11.14
N ALA A 181 3.76 18.09 -11.01
CA ALA A 181 4.10 19.22 -11.89
C ALA A 181 5.54 19.69 -11.67
N ILE A 182 6.00 19.73 -10.41
CA ILE A 182 7.38 20.11 -10.06
C ILE A 182 8.36 19.03 -10.53
N GLU A 183 8.10 17.75 -10.26
CA GLU A 183 8.95 16.62 -10.65
C GLU A 183 9.19 16.57 -12.17
N LYS A 184 8.18 16.94 -12.99
CA LYS A 184 8.31 17.05 -14.45
C LYS A 184 9.20 18.18 -14.92
N GLN A 185 9.36 19.24 -14.11
CA GLN A 185 10.26 20.37 -14.46
C GLN A 185 11.71 20.01 -14.19
N ASP A 186 11.99 19.20 -13.16
CA ASP A 186 13.36 18.77 -12.80
C ASP A 186 13.88 17.64 -13.72
N SER A 187 13.00 17.01 -14.52
CA SER A 187 13.34 15.92 -15.44
C SER A 187 13.67 16.38 -16.86
N LYS A 188 13.77 17.69 -17.10
CA LYS A 188 14.19 18.32 -18.37
C LYS A 188 15.57 18.93 -18.25
#